data_70b3fc00e7344e3204cf752185ca61ec
#
_entry.id   70b3fc00e7344e3204cf752185ca61ec
#
_cell.length_a   1.000
_cell.length_b   1.000
_cell.length_c   1.000
_cell.angle_alpha   90.00
_cell.angle_beta   90.00
_cell.angle_gamma   90.00
#
_symmetry.space_group_name_H-M   'P 1'
#
loop_
_entity.id
_entity.type
_entity.pdbx_description
1 polymer ?
#
loop_
_entity_poly.entity_id
_entity_poly.type
_entity_poly.pdbx_seq_one_letter_code
_entity_poly.pdbx_strand_id
1 'polypeptide(L)'
;MGGDLHCHTRLSDGSLGIEDLILLAQKLKIETIAITDHDCLAGTVRGKVIGDRHGVQVIPGVEISCVDPKRERRAHLLCYLSDSPDRLEGLCRRNSLSRRKAGQYMILKAAKRFPITPEFVLKCASGSTNIFKQHIAHALMECGYTHTIFGELYQDLFSSDSPNCISVEPSFPDVRGVL
;
A
#
# COMPACT_ATOMS: atom_id res chain seq x y z
N MET A 1 -19.41 -18.91 7.19
CA MET A 1 -17.97 -18.59 7.30
C MET A 1 -17.57 -17.71 6.15
N GLY A 2 -17.09 -16.51 6.44
CA GLY A 2 -16.60 -15.56 5.45
C GLY A 2 -15.15 -15.20 5.73
N GLY A 3 -14.33 -15.09 4.69
CA GLY A 3 -12.94 -14.66 4.83
C GLY A 3 -12.59 -13.61 3.78
N ASP A 4 -11.68 -12.70 4.15
CA ASP A 4 -11.07 -11.74 3.24
C ASP A 4 -9.56 -11.91 3.30
N LEU A 5 -8.98 -12.44 2.23
CA LEU A 5 -7.55 -12.77 2.18
C LEU A 5 -6.70 -11.69 1.52
N HIS A 6 -7.22 -10.50 1.30
CA HIS A 6 -6.49 -9.41 0.67
C HIS A 6 -6.84 -8.06 1.31
N CYS A 7 -6.26 -7.79 2.47
CA CYS A 7 -6.53 -6.56 3.22
C CYS A 7 -5.26 -5.74 3.41
N HIS A 8 -5.40 -4.43 3.23
CA HIS A 8 -4.33 -3.45 3.47
C HIS A 8 -4.63 -2.61 4.70
N THR A 9 -3.58 -2.32 5.45
CA THR A 9 -3.65 -1.42 6.60
C THR A 9 -2.95 -0.10 6.30
N ARG A 10 -2.98 0.81 7.27
CA ARG A 10 -2.23 2.06 7.20
C ARG A 10 -0.71 1.87 7.11
N LEU A 11 -0.19 0.65 7.34
CA LEU A 11 1.24 0.35 7.14
C LEU A 11 1.64 0.40 5.66
N SER A 12 0.69 0.24 4.74
CA SER A 12 0.89 0.47 3.31
C SER A 12 -0.03 1.59 2.81
N ASP A 13 -1.04 1.29 2.06
CA ASP A 13 -1.94 2.23 1.39
C ASP A 13 -3.40 2.13 1.84
N GLY A 14 -3.69 1.32 2.85
CA GLY A 14 -4.97 1.27 3.51
C GLY A 14 -5.22 2.47 4.44
N SER A 15 -6.47 2.75 4.75
CA SER A 15 -6.87 3.85 5.62
C SER A 15 -7.00 3.45 7.10
N LEU A 16 -7.19 2.16 7.38
CA LEU A 16 -7.44 1.65 8.73
C LEU A 16 -6.13 1.18 9.40
N GLY A 17 -6.03 1.39 10.70
CA GLY A 17 -5.05 0.71 11.52
C GLY A 17 -5.35 -0.79 11.63
N ILE A 18 -4.36 -1.58 12.08
CA ILE A 18 -4.52 -3.03 12.24
C ILE A 18 -5.71 -3.37 13.14
N GLU A 19 -5.82 -2.70 14.29
CA GLU A 19 -6.88 -2.93 15.26
C GLU A 19 -8.25 -2.55 14.69
N ASP A 20 -8.34 -1.38 14.04
CA ASP A 20 -9.58 -0.92 13.41
C ASP A 20 -10.06 -1.87 12.31
N LEU A 21 -9.13 -2.43 11.51
CA LEU A 21 -9.43 -3.42 10.49
C LEU A 21 -10.00 -4.71 11.11
N ILE A 22 -9.39 -5.20 12.20
CA ILE A 22 -9.84 -6.40 12.90
C ILE A 22 -11.21 -6.19 13.55
N LEU A 23 -11.43 -5.04 14.17
CA LEU A 23 -12.74 -4.67 14.75
C LEU A 23 -13.82 -4.55 13.67
N LEU A 24 -13.47 -4.03 12.49
CA LEU A 24 -14.37 -3.98 11.35
C LEU A 24 -14.73 -5.40 10.86
N ALA A 25 -13.75 -6.29 10.74
CA ALA A 25 -13.97 -7.70 10.39
C ALA A 25 -14.91 -8.38 11.38
N GLN A 26 -14.67 -8.21 12.68
CA GLN A 26 -15.54 -8.71 13.74
C GLN A 26 -16.98 -8.19 13.62
N LYS A 27 -17.14 -6.88 13.41
CA LYS A 27 -18.46 -6.24 13.21
C LYS A 27 -19.20 -6.79 12.00
N LEU A 28 -18.47 -7.08 10.91
CA LEU A 28 -19.00 -7.65 9.68
C LEU A 28 -19.16 -9.17 9.73
N LYS A 29 -18.83 -9.81 10.86
CA LYS A 29 -18.86 -11.26 11.04
C LYS A 29 -17.95 -12.02 10.05
N ILE A 30 -16.84 -11.39 9.66
CA ILE A 30 -15.77 -12.01 8.90
C ILE A 30 -14.87 -12.74 9.90
N GLU A 31 -14.76 -14.06 9.76
CA GLU A 31 -14.05 -14.90 10.73
C GLU A 31 -12.55 -14.96 10.47
N THR A 32 -12.14 -14.76 9.22
CA THR A 32 -10.73 -14.86 8.80
C THR A 32 -10.37 -13.71 7.88
N ILE A 33 -9.27 -13.03 8.17
CA ILE A 33 -8.68 -12.03 7.28
C ILE A 33 -7.19 -12.33 7.06
N ALA A 34 -6.64 -11.89 5.93
CA ALA A 34 -5.20 -11.81 5.77
C ALA A 34 -4.77 -10.34 5.67
N ILE A 35 -3.75 -9.96 6.44
CA ILE A 35 -3.09 -8.67 6.31
C ILE A 35 -1.98 -8.84 5.28
N THR A 36 -2.12 -8.15 4.16
CA THR A 36 -1.26 -8.28 2.98
C THR A 36 -0.70 -6.94 2.53
N ASP A 37 -0.24 -6.13 3.47
CA ASP A 37 0.33 -4.82 3.19
C ASP A 37 1.42 -4.88 2.11
N HIS A 38 1.44 -3.89 1.22
CA HIS A 38 2.42 -3.81 0.13
C HIS A 38 3.86 -3.77 0.64
N ASP A 39 4.64 -4.79 0.26
CA ASP A 39 6.07 -4.90 0.55
C ASP A 39 6.39 -4.69 2.04
N CYS A 40 5.48 -5.10 2.96
CA CYS A 40 5.58 -4.85 4.39
C CYS A 40 5.06 -6.02 5.24
N LEU A 41 5.92 -6.57 6.09
CA LEU A 41 5.59 -7.64 7.04
C LEU A 41 5.38 -7.14 8.47
N ALA A 42 5.56 -5.84 8.74
CA ALA A 42 5.60 -5.29 10.09
C ALA A 42 4.28 -5.47 10.90
N GLY A 43 3.16 -5.61 10.19
CA GLY A 43 1.84 -5.78 10.81
C GLY A 43 1.48 -7.21 11.22
N THR A 44 2.20 -8.23 10.74
CA THR A 44 1.78 -9.63 10.79
C THR A 44 1.66 -10.18 12.21
N VAL A 45 2.67 -9.99 13.04
CA VAL A 45 2.67 -10.49 14.44
C VAL A 45 1.62 -9.75 15.28
N ARG A 46 1.58 -8.41 15.17
CA ARG A 46 0.61 -7.59 15.88
C ARG A 46 -0.83 -7.93 15.46
N GLY A 47 -1.05 -8.10 14.16
CA GLY A 47 -2.34 -8.50 13.61
C GLY A 47 -2.85 -9.81 14.21
N LYS A 48 -1.99 -10.84 14.27
CA LYS A 48 -2.33 -12.12 14.88
C LYS A 48 -2.73 -11.98 16.34
N VAL A 49 -1.92 -11.28 17.15
CA VAL A 49 -2.20 -11.09 18.59
C VAL A 49 -3.51 -10.34 18.83
N ILE A 50 -3.81 -9.31 18.05
CA ILE A 50 -5.05 -8.56 18.16
C ILE A 50 -6.23 -9.42 17.67
N GLY A 51 -6.08 -10.13 16.54
CA GLY A 51 -7.09 -11.03 16.02
C GLY A 51 -7.52 -12.09 17.02
N ASP A 52 -6.57 -12.75 17.67
CA ASP A 52 -6.84 -13.76 18.70
C ASP A 52 -7.67 -13.19 19.85
N ARG A 53 -7.44 -11.93 20.24
CA ARG A 53 -8.21 -11.24 21.30
C ARG A 53 -9.65 -10.93 20.90
N HIS A 54 -9.90 -10.73 19.62
CA HIS A 54 -11.21 -10.33 19.09
C HIS A 54 -11.96 -11.46 18.37
N GLY A 55 -11.40 -12.69 18.41
CA GLY A 55 -12.01 -13.86 17.78
C GLY A 55 -12.02 -13.81 16.24
N VAL A 56 -11.08 -13.08 15.65
CA VAL A 56 -10.84 -13.03 14.21
C VAL A 56 -9.51 -13.70 13.88
N GLN A 57 -9.54 -14.73 13.05
CA GLN A 57 -8.32 -15.38 12.60
C GLN A 57 -7.56 -14.45 11.65
N VAL A 58 -6.32 -14.09 11.98
CA VAL A 58 -5.47 -13.28 11.12
C VAL A 58 -4.38 -14.13 10.51
N ILE A 59 -4.40 -14.26 9.19
CA ILE A 59 -3.37 -14.95 8.41
C ILE A 59 -2.25 -13.96 8.10
N PRO A 60 -1.00 -14.25 8.51
CA PRO A 60 0.16 -13.46 8.10
C PRO A 60 0.36 -13.52 6.58
N GLY A 61 0.42 -12.37 5.94
CA GLY A 61 0.64 -12.27 4.51
C GLY A 61 1.40 -11.02 4.12
N VAL A 62 1.69 -10.91 2.85
CA VAL A 62 2.28 -9.73 2.21
C VAL A 62 1.91 -9.69 0.74
N GLU A 63 1.65 -8.52 0.20
CA GLU A 63 1.52 -8.31 -1.23
C GLU A 63 2.85 -7.79 -1.79
N ILE A 64 3.54 -8.64 -2.53
CA ILE A 64 4.86 -8.35 -3.10
C ILE A 64 4.69 -7.70 -4.46
N SER A 65 5.26 -6.50 -4.61
CA SER A 65 5.27 -5.80 -5.90
C SER A 65 6.38 -6.35 -6.80
N CYS A 66 6.02 -6.68 -8.02
CA CYS A 66 6.94 -7.19 -9.05
C CYS A 66 6.52 -6.74 -10.45
N VAL A 67 7.30 -7.12 -11.46
CA VAL A 67 7.00 -6.87 -12.87
C VAL A 67 7.02 -8.19 -13.65
N ASP A 68 6.15 -8.30 -14.65
CA ASP A 68 6.20 -9.32 -15.68
C ASP A 68 6.84 -8.71 -16.94
N PRO A 69 8.15 -8.86 -17.15
CA PRO A 69 8.82 -8.24 -18.27
C PRO A 69 8.41 -8.81 -19.62
N LYS A 70 7.85 -10.03 -19.66
CA LYS A 70 7.34 -10.61 -20.91
C LYS A 70 6.07 -9.94 -21.40
N ARG A 71 5.25 -9.43 -20.47
CA ARG A 71 4.00 -8.74 -20.77
C ARG A 71 4.07 -7.23 -20.53
N GLU A 72 5.26 -6.72 -20.20
CA GLU A 72 5.53 -5.30 -19.93
C GLU A 72 4.54 -4.68 -18.94
N ARG A 73 4.17 -5.44 -17.90
CA ARG A 73 3.18 -5.00 -16.90
C ARG A 73 3.62 -5.25 -15.47
N ARG A 74 3.05 -4.50 -14.57
CA ARG A 74 3.15 -4.78 -13.13
C ARG A 74 2.37 -6.02 -12.76
N ALA A 75 2.88 -6.72 -11.76
CA ALA A 75 2.22 -7.84 -11.13
C ALA A 75 2.37 -7.72 -9.61
N HIS A 76 1.40 -8.23 -8.89
CA HIS A 76 1.44 -8.37 -7.45
C HIS A 76 1.28 -9.84 -7.10
N LEU A 77 2.11 -10.31 -6.17
CA LEU A 77 2.04 -11.67 -5.66
C LEU A 77 1.63 -11.63 -4.20
N LEU A 78 0.54 -12.30 -3.89
CA LEU A 78 0.13 -12.53 -2.50
C LEU A 78 0.87 -13.74 -1.96
N CYS A 79 1.65 -13.52 -0.91
CA CYS A 79 2.37 -14.56 -0.19
C CYS A 79 1.78 -14.68 1.21
N TYR A 80 1.43 -15.91 1.60
CA TYR A 80 0.85 -16.23 2.89
C TYR A 80 1.72 -17.25 3.62
N LEU A 81 1.80 -17.15 4.96
CA LEU A 81 2.40 -18.16 5.82
C LEU A 81 3.82 -18.58 5.37
N SER A 82 4.65 -17.62 4.98
CA SER A 82 5.99 -17.92 4.48
C SER A 82 6.84 -18.69 5.51
N ASP A 83 7.50 -19.76 5.04
CA ASP A 83 8.47 -20.52 5.82
C ASP A 83 9.84 -19.81 5.95
N SER A 84 10.06 -18.74 5.19
CA SER A 84 11.31 -17.99 5.15
C SER A 84 11.07 -16.48 5.24
N PRO A 85 10.55 -15.95 6.36
CA PRO A 85 10.19 -14.54 6.49
C PRO A 85 11.38 -13.59 6.29
N ASP A 86 12.59 -13.98 6.69
CA ASP A 86 13.81 -13.16 6.53
C ASP A 86 14.15 -12.90 5.06
N ARG A 87 13.94 -13.90 4.19
CA ARG A 87 14.13 -13.73 2.74
C ARG A 87 13.12 -12.76 2.15
N LEU A 88 11.86 -12.87 2.57
CA LEU A 88 10.81 -11.94 2.18
C LEU A 88 11.09 -10.53 2.67
N GLU A 89 11.57 -10.37 3.91
CA GLU A 89 11.90 -9.05 4.46
C GLU A 89 12.97 -8.34 3.63
N GLY A 90 14.02 -9.07 3.21
CA GLY A 90 15.04 -8.53 2.32
C GLY A 90 14.49 -8.05 0.97
N LEU A 91 13.55 -8.79 0.39
CA LEU A 91 12.85 -8.42 -0.84
C LEU A 91 11.96 -7.20 -0.62
N CYS A 92 11.13 -7.22 0.40
CA CYS A 92 10.22 -6.13 0.77
C CYS A 92 10.99 -4.83 1.03
N ARG A 93 12.14 -4.91 1.71
CA ARG A 93 13.01 -3.76 1.95
C ARG A 93 13.52 -3.12 0.65
N ARG A 94 13.96 -3.92 -0.32
CA ARG A 94 14.40 -3.40 -1.63
C ARG A 94 13.26 -2.69 -2.36
N ASN A 95 12.10 -3.32 -2.41
CA ASN A 95 10.90 -2.75 -3.02
C ASN A 95 10.48 -1.45 -2.32
N SER A 96 10.47 -1.45 -0.99
CA SER A 96 10.15 -0.30 -0.16
C SER A 96 11.08 0.89 -0.45
N LEU A 97 12.38 0.67 -0.56
CA LEU A 97 13.34 1.73 -0.90
C LEU A 97 13.07 2.31 -2.29
N SER A 98 12.79 1.46 -3.28
CA SER A 98 12.45 1.91 -4.63
C SER A 98 11.15 2.72 -4.66
N ARG A 99 10.11 2.24 -3.96
CA ARG A 99 8.81 2.92 -3.83
C ARG A 99 8.95 4.28 -3.13
N ARG A 100 9.73 4.33 -2.05
CA ARG A 100 10.00 5.59 -1.33
C ARG A 100 10.64 6.64 -2.23
N LYS A 101 11.64 6.24 -3.02
CA LYS A 101 12.29 7.14 -3.98
C LYS A 101 11.30 7.65 -5.03
N ALA A 102 10.49 6.77 -5.61
CA ALA A 102 9.45 7.15 -6.58
C ALA A 102 8.42 8.10 -5.95
N GLY A 103 7.96 7.81 -4.72
CA GLY A 103 7.03 8.65 -3.97
C GLY A 103 7.57 10.06 -3.73
N GLN A 104 8.84 10.20 -3.35
CA GLN A 104 9.48 11.50 -3.18
C GLN A 104 9.48 12.33 -4.48
N TYR A 105 9.79 11.70 -5.62
CA TYR A 105 9.70 12.39 -6.91
C TYR A 105 8.28 12.80 -7.28
N MET A 106 7.29 11.96 -7.00
CA MET A 106 5.88 12.30 -7.22
C MET A 106 5.43 13.49 -6.35
N ILE A 107 5.83 13.55 -5.08
CA ILE A 107 5.57 14.70 -4.21
C ILE A 107 6.16 15.99 -4.80
N LEU A 108 7.42 15.95 -5.24
CA LEU A 108 8.07 17.13 -5.84
C LEU A 108 7.37 17.57 -7.12
N LYS A 109 6.89 16.65 -7.95
CA LYS A 109 6.10 16.98 -9.13
C LYS A 109 4.74 17.59 -8.76
N ALA A 110 4.06 17.04 -7.75
CA ALA A 110 2.80 17.58 -7.25
C ALA A 110 2.97 19.00 -6.68
N ALA A 111 3.99 19.24 -5.85
CA ALA A 111 4.28 20.53 -5.25
C ALA A 111 4.66 21.64 -6.27
N LYS A 112 5.09 21.27 -7.48
CA LYS A 112 5.28 22.22 -8.58
C LYS A 112 3.98 22.70 -9.22
N ARG A 113 2.90 21.94 -9.07
CA ARG A 113 1.59 22.23 -9.72
C ARG A 113 0.54 22.74 -8.74
N PHE A 114 0.64 22.32 -7.50
CA PHE A 114 -0.33 22.63 -6.45
C PHE A 114 0.41 23.26 -5.27
N PRO A 115 -0.17 24.24 -4.58
CA PRO A 115 0.41 24.86 -3.39
C PRO A 115 0.29 23.93 -2.17
N ILE A 116 0.88 22.73 -2.28
CA ILE A 116 1.03 21.74 -1.19
C ILE A 116 2.50 21.59 -0.86
N THR A 117 2.80 21.35 0.40
CA THR A 117 4.18 21.11 0.85
C THR A 117 4.47 19.62 0.95
N PRO A 118 5.73 19.19 0.73
CA PRO A 118 6.14 17.81 0.94
C PRO A 118 5.81 17.32 2.36
N GLU A 119 5.97 18.15 3.37
CA GLU A 119 5.69 17.83 4.78
C GLU A 119 4.21 17.53 5.00
N PHE A 120 3.32 18.25 4.32
CA PHE A 120 1.89 17.98 4.41
C PHE A 120 1.51 16.63 3.80
N VAL A 121 2.09 16.29 2.64
CA VAL A 121 1.89 14.96 2.04
C VAL A 121 2.44 13.86 2.95
N LEU A 122 3.61 14.05 3.55
CA LEU A 122 4.18 13.11 4.50
C LEU A 122 3.29 12.94 5.75
N LYS A 123 2.61 14.00 6.19
CA LYS A 123 1.63 13.91 7.28
C LYS A 123 0.43 13.04 6.87
N CYS A 124 -0.06 13.17 5.64
CA CYS A 124 -1.12 12.31 5.09
C CYS A 124 -0.68 10.84 4.95
N ALA A 125 0.62 10.59 4.77
CA ALA A 125 1.21 9.25 4.73
C ALA A 125 1.64 8.74 6.13
N SER A 126 1.26 9.41 7.21
CA SER A 126 1.67 9.03 8.56
C SER A 126 1.19 7.63 8.92
N GLY A 127 2.11 6.79 9.40
CA GLY A 127 1.87 5.38 9.71
C GLY A 127 2.19 4.43 8.57
N SER A 128 2.30 4.91 7.33
CA SER A 128 2.72 4.09 6.20
C SER A 128 4.24 3.94 6.13
N THR A 129 4.70 2.77 5.69
CA THR A 129 6.12 2.49 5.44
C THR A 129 6.64 3.22 4.20
N ASN A 130 5.72 3.64 3.32
CA ASN A 130 6.04 4.25 2.03
C ASN A 130 5.06 5.37 1.66
N ILE A 131 5.35 6.04 0.54
CA ILE A 131 4.50 7.04 -0.06
C ILE A 131 3.81 6.40 -1.27
N PHE A 132 2.48 6.37 -1.22
CA PHE A 132 1.63 5.87 -2.28
C PHE A 132 0.91 7.01 -2.99
N LYS A 133 0.39 6.77 -4.19
CA LYS A 133 -0.39 7.74 -4.99
C LYS A 133 -1.59 8.28 -4.19
N GLN A 134 -2.22 7.41 -3.40
CA GLN A 134 -3.36 7.74 -2.54
C GLN A 134 -3.02 8.79 -1.49
N HIS A 135 -1.82 8.79 -0.93
CA HIS A 135 -1.41 9.79 0.06
C HIS A 135 -1.29 11.19 -0.56
N ILE A 136 -0.79 11.26 -1.80
CA ILE A 136 -0.72 12.54 -2.53
C ILE A 136 -2.13 13.02 -2.89
N ALA A 137 -2.99 12.12 -3.38
CA ALA A 137 -4.39 12.44 -3.67
C ALA A 137 -5.15 12.88 -2.42
N HIS A 138 -4.90 12.23 -1.27
CA HIS A 138 -5.48 12.61 0.03
C HIS A 138 -5.04 14.04 0.43
N ALA A 139 -3.76 14.36 0.28
CA ALA A 139 -3.28 15.72 0.55
C ALA A 139 -3.95 16.76 -0.35
N LEU A 140 -4.16 16.44 -1.62
CA LEU A 140 -4.88 17.33 -2.54
C LEU A 140 -6.35 17.46 -2.19
N MET A 141 -6.99 16.39 -1.71
CA MET A 141 -8.36 16.42 -1.22
C MET A 141 -8.50 17.29 0.04
N GLU A 142 -7.62 17.14 1.00
CA GLU A 142 -7.58 17.97 2.22
C GLU A 142 -7.36 19.46 1.91
N CYS A 143 -6.66 19.77 0.81
CA CYS A 143 -6.48 21.13 0.32
C CYS A 143 -7.64 21.64 -0.57
N GLY A 144 -8.68 20.86 -0.78
CA GLY A 144 -9.88 21.26 -1.51
C GLY A 144 -9.77 21.17 -3.04
N TYR A 145 -8.73 20.53 -3.60
CA TYR A 145 -8.58 20.37 -5.06
C TYR A 145 -9.46 19.28 -5.66
N THR A 146 -9.94 18.38 -4.83
CA THR A 146 -10.88 17.31 -5.21
C THR A 146 -11.73 16.93 -4.00
N HIS A 147 -12.88 16.30 -4.25
CA HIS A 147 -13.77 15.80 -3.20
C HIS A 147 -13.59 14.31 -2.92
N THR A 148 -12.80 13.61 -3.74
CA THR A 148 -12.56 12.17 -3.61
C THR A 148 -11.10 11.84 -3.91
N ILE A 149 -10.57 10.79 -3.24
CA ILE A 149 -9.21 10.30 -3.52
C ILE A 149 -9.14 9.71 -4.94
N PHE A 150 -10.11 8.89 -5.32
CA PHE A 150 -10.14 8.18 -6.61
C PHE A 150 -11.12 8.83 -7.60
N GLY A 151 -10.92 10.12 -7.86
CA GLY A 151 -11.71 10.89 -8.81
C GLY A 151 -10.96 11.24 -10.09
N GLU A 152 -11.50 12.22 -10.85
CA GLU A 152 -10.92 12.70 -12.10
C GLU A 152 -9.49 13.22 -11.91
N LEU A 153 -9.23 13.96 -10.82
CA LEU A 153 -7.89 14.45 -10.52
C LEU A 153 -6.90 13.31 -10.30
N TYR A 154 -7.30 12.21 -9.67
CA TYR A 154 -6.45 11.04 -9.51
C TYR A 154 -6.08 10.43 -10.86
N GLN A 155 -7.06 10.28 -11.75
CA GLN A 155 -6.83 9.76 -13.09
C GLN A 155 -5.91 10.69 -13.88
N ASP A 156 -6.15 11.99 -13.82
CA ASP A 156 -5.33 12.99 -14.52
C ASP A 156 -3.85 12.96 -14.04
N LEU A 157 -3.62 12.80 -12.76
CA LEU A 157 -2.27 12.85 -12.19
C LEU A 157 -1.51 11.51 -12.26
N PHE A 158 -2.20 10.38 -12.30
CA PHE A 158 -1.55 9.07 -12.13
C PHE A 158 -1.78 8.07 -13.26
N SER A 159 -2.64 8.39 -14.25
CA SER A 159 -2.75 7.61 -15.48
C SER A 159 -1.56 7.89 -16.39
N SER A 160 -1.01 6.82 -17.00
CA SER A 160 0.08 6.93 -17.98
C SER A 160 -0.31 7.72 -19.23
N ASP A 161 -1.61 7.71 -19.56
CA ASP A 161 -2.14 8.32 -20.79
C ASP A 161 -2.44 9.81 -20.61
N SER A 162 -2.36 10.32 -19.37
CA SER A 162 -2.59 11.73 -19.11
C SER A 162 -1.36 12.57 -19.41
N PRO A 163 -1.51 13.71 -20.12
CA PRO A 163 -0.44 14.68 -20.31
C PRO A 163 0.02 15.33 -18.99
N ASN A 164 -0.81 15.25 -17.97
CA ASN A 164 -0.56 15.77 -16.63
C ASN A 164 0.03 14.74 -15.67
N CYS A 165 0.41 13.57 -16.14
CA CYS A 165 0.90 12.48 -15.32
C CYS A 165 2.15 12.87 -14.52
N ILE A 166 2.05 12.76 -13.20
CA ILE A 166 3.17 12.91 -12.26
C ILE A 166 3.71 11.58 -11.79
N SER A 167 3.09 10.46 -12.18
CA SER A 167 3.49 9.13 -11.75
C SER A 167 4.97 8.88 -12.02
N VAL A 168 5.62 8.24 -11.06
CA VAL A 168 6.98 7.72 -11.18
C VAL A 168 6.95 6.26 -10.81
N GLU A 169 7.41 5.43 -11.73
CA GLU A 169 7.38 4.00 -11.56
C GLU A 169 8.55 3.53 -10.69
N PRO A 170 8.29 2.85 -9.56
CA PRO A 170 9.33 2.16 -8.80
C PRO A 170 9.91 1.01 -9.65
N SER A 171 11.20 0.72 -9.45
CA SER A 171 11.82 -0.48 -9.99
C SER A 171 11.51 -1.67 -9.08
N PHE A 172 10.87 -2.69 -9.64
CA PHE A 172 10.53 -3.93 -8.93
C PHE A 172 11.21 -5.13 -9.59
N PRO A 173 11.40 -6.24 -8.86
CA PRO A 173 11.99 -7.46 -9.40
C PRO A 173 11.08 -8.14 -10.43
N ASP A 174 11.69 -8.97 -11.28
CA ASP A 174 10.96 -9.88 -12.16
C ASP A 174 10.12 -10.86 -11.30
N VAL A 175 8.86 -11.05 -11.67
CA VAL A 175 7.93 -11.96 -10.97
C VAL A 175 8.49 -13.37 -10.81
N ARG A 176 9.26 -13.87 -11.79
CA ARG A 176 9.90 -15.19 -11.73
C ARG A 176 11.05 -15.28 -10.74
N GLY A 177 11.67 -14.16 -10.40
CA GLY A 177 12.70 -14.09 -9.38
C GLY A 177 12.15 -13.92 -7.96
N VAL A 178 10.84 -13.74 -7.83
CA VAL A 178 10.13 -13.65 -6.54
C VAL A 178 9.55 -15.00 -6.13
N LEU A 179 9.19 -15.84 -7.09
CA LEU A 179 8.71 -17.21 -6.90
C LEU A 179 9.86 -18.15 -6.52
#